data_76c4e635a27998541a0356167a13d160
#
_entry.id   76c4e635a27998541a0356167a13d160
#
_cell.length_a   1.000
_cell.length_b   1.000
_cell.length_c   1.000
_cell.angle_alpha   90.00
_cell.angle_beta   90.00
_cell.angle_gamma   90.00
#
_symmetry.space_group_name_H-M   'P 1'
#
loop_
_entity.id
_entity.type
_entity.pdbx_description
1 polymer ?
#
loop_
_entity_poly.entity_id
_entity_poly.type
_entity_poly.pdbx_seq_one_letter_code
_entity_poly.pdbx_strand_id
1 'polypeptide(L)'
;MPANLENSAVATGLEKVSFHSSSKKGNAKECSNYRTIALISHASKVMLKILQARLQQYVNRELPDVEAGFRKGRETRDQIANIWWIMEKTREFQKNIYFCFIDYAKAFDCVDHNQLWKILKEMGIPDHLTCLLRTLYAD
;
A
#
# COMPACT_ATOMS: atom_id res chain seq x y z
N MET A 1 5.53 -34.44 9.92
CA MET A 1 4.24 -34.03 9.32
C MET A 1 3.20 -34.05 10.41
N PRO A 2 2.61 -32.94 10.78
CA PRO A 2 1.33 -32.41 10.32
C PRO A 2 1.29 -30.86 10.35
N ALA A 3 1.18 -30.24 9.20
CA ALA A 3 1.09 -28.77 9.11
C ALA A 3 -0.16 -28.27 8.33
N ASN A 4 -1.15 -29.14 8.09
CA ASN A 4 -2.25 -28.83 7.16
C ASN A 4 -3.61 -28.54 7.80
N LEU A 5 -3.74 -28.54 9.13
CA LEU A 5 -5.06 -28.37 9.78
C LEU A 5 -5.29 -26.96 10.37
N GLU A 6 -4.24 -26.16 10.57
CA GLU A 6 -4.37 -24.81 11.15
C GLU A 6 -4.67 -23.72 10.11
N ASN A 7 -4.32 -23.94 8.85
CA ASN A 7 -4.55 -22.94 7.78
C ASN A 7 -6.04 -22.82 7.36
N SER A 8 -6.82 -23.88 7.52
CA SER A 8 -8.24 -23.88 7.14
C SER A 8 -9.13 -23.05 8.07
N ALA A 9 -8.79 -23.00 9.37
CA ALA A 9 -9.60 -22.27 10.35
C ALA A 9 -9.42 -20.74 10.29
N VAL A 10 -8.28 -20.27 9.78
CA VAL A 10 -8.01 -18.83 9.62
C VAL A 10 -8.74 -18.28 8.40
N ALA A 11 -8.88 -19.06 7.34
CA ALA A 11 -9.58 -18.64 6.12
C ALA A 11 -11.08 -18.44 6.33
N THR A 12 -11.73 -19.28 7.13
CA THR A 12 -13.19 -19.20 7.36
C THR A 12 -13.64 -17.98 8.16
N GLY A 13 -12.76 -17.32 8.89
CA GLY A 13 -13.06 -16.08 9.63
C GLY A 13 -12.90 -14.78 8.81
N LEU A 14 -12.29 -14.86 7.63
CA LEU A 14 -12.00 -13.71 6.74
C LEU A 14 -13.08 -13.47 5.69
N GLU A 15 -14.01 -14.40 5.50
CA GLU A 15 -14.93 -14.46 4.35
C GLU A 15 -16.06 -13.42 4.31
N LYS A 16 -16.26 -12.59 5.32
CA LYS A 16 -17.32 -11.56 5.28
C LYS A 16 -16.73 -10.17 5.07
N VAL A 17 -16.41 -9.86 3.82
CA VAL A 17 -16.11 -8.50 3.40
C VAL A 17 -17.42 -7.86 2.90
N SER A 18 -17.86 -6.78 3.53
CA SER A 18 -18.91 -5.93 3.00
C SER A 18 -18.29 -4.68 2.37
N PHE A 19 -18.88 -4.22 1.28
CA PHE A 19 -18.39 -3.02 0.59
C PHE A 19 -19.33 -1.85 0.84
N HIS A 20 -18.74 -0.71 1.18
CA HIS A 20 -19.44 0.56 1.31
C HIS A 20 -18.91 1.56 0.29
N SER A 21 -19.83 2.24 -0.40
CA SER A 21 -19.43 3.28 -1.35
C SER A 21 -19.44 4.64 -0.67
N SER A 22 -18.29 5.32 -0.67
CA SER A 22 -18.13 6.68 -0.18
C SER A 22 -18.00 7.65 -1.35
N SER A 23 -18.81 8.71 -1.38
CA SER A 23 -18.72 9.73 -2.43
C SER A 23 -17.46 10.58 -2.28
N LYS A 24 -16.79 10.85 -3.39
CA LYS A 24 -15.81 11.94 -3.52
C LYS A 24 -16.55 13.27 -3.71
N LYS A 25 -15.83 14.40 -3.56
CA LYS A 25 -16.35 15.69 -3.98
C LYS A 25 -16.57 15.69 -5.49
N GLY A 26 -17.75 16.05 -5.96
CA GLY A 26 -18.09 16.09 -7.39
C GLY A 26 -19.53 15.69 -7.66
N ASN A 27 -19.83 15.38 -8.91
CA ASN A 27 -21.17 14.97 -9.33
C ASN A 27 -21.52 13.58 -8.77
N ALA A 28 -22.52 13.50 -7.90
CA ALA A 28 -22.96 12.26 -7.28
C ALA A 28 -23.59 11.25 -8.27
N LYS A 29 -23.87 11.65 -9.50
CA LYS A 29 -24.41 10.75 -10.55
C LYS A 29 -23.35 9.95 -11.29
N GLU A 30 -22.06 10.29 -11.10
CA GLU A 30 -20.96 9.62 -11.77
C GLU A 30 -20.34 8.55 -10.87
N CYS A 31 -20.32 7.29 -11.32
CA CYS A 31 -19.70 6.17 -10.58
C CYS A 31 -18.20 6.38 -10.30
N SER A 32 -17.48 7.12 -11.15
CA SER A 32 -16.07 7.48 -10.98
C SER A 32 -15.82 8.32 -9.72
N ASN A 33 -16.85 9.01 -9.23
CA ASN A 33 -16.79 9.86 -8.03
C ASN A 33 -17.04 9.08 -6.73
N TYR A 34 -17.07 7.77 -6.76
CA TYR A 34 -17.21 6.92 -5.59
C TYR A 34 -15.91 6.14 -5.31
N ARG A 35 -15.65 5.96 -4.01
CA ARG A 35 -14.60 5.05 -3.52
C ARG A 35 -15.27 3.88 -2.84
N THR A 36 -14.86 2.68 -3.20
CA THR A 36 -15.28 1.46 -2.50
C THR A 36 -14.43 1.29 -1.25
N ILE A 37 -15.07 1.14 -0.11
CA ILE A 37 -14.42 0.88 1.17
C ILE A 37 -14.78 -0.53 1.58
N ALA A 38 -13.79 -1.39 1.74
CA ALA A 38 -13.98 -2.74 2.26
C ALA A 38 -14.12 -2.71 3.78
N LEU A 39 -15.22 -3.22 4.28
CA LEU A 39 -15.50 -3.38 5.71
C LEU A 39 -15.18 -4.81 6.10
N ILE A 40 -14.06 -5.00 6.76
CA ILE A 40 -13.55 -6.30 7.22
C ILE A 40 -13.72 -6.46 8.72
N SER A 41 -13.76 -7.70 9.20
CA SER A 41 -13.88 -8.03 10.62
C SER A 41 -12.74 -7.47 11.45
N HIS A 42 -12.95 -7.28 12.76
CA HIS A 42 -11.87 -6.84 13.66
C HIS A 42 -10.73 -7.87 13.74
N ALA A 43 -11.06 -9.16 13.70
CA ALA A 43 -10.05 -10.22 13.68
C ALA A 43 -9.17 -10.12 12.43
N SER A 44 -9.77 -9.91 11.25
CA SER A 44 -9.04 -9.68 9.99
C SER A 44 -8.13 -8.45 10.08
N LYS A 45 -8.61 -7.35 10.68
CA LYS A 45 -7.80 -6.13 10.88
C LYS A 45 -6.58 -6.39 11.76
N VAL A 46 -6.74 -7.16 12.84
CA VAL A 46 -5.62 -7.52 13.72
C VAL A 46 -4.60 -8.37 12.98
N MET A 47 -5.06 -9.39 12.26
CA MET A 47 -4.19 -10.25 11.46
C MET A 47 -3.40 -9.46 10.41
N LEU A 48 -4.07 -8.58 9.66
CA LEU A 48 -3.42 -7.73 8.67
C LEU A 48 -2.38 -6.79 9.30
N LYS A 49 -2.64 -6.25 10.51
CA LYS A 49 -1.65 -5.44 11.24
C LYS A 49 -0.42 -6.25 11.67
N ILE A 50 -0.60 -7.49 12.11
CA ILE A 50 0.52 -8.37 12.46
C ILE A 50 1.34 -8.67 11.20
N LEU A 51 0.69 -9.00 10.10
CA LEU A 51 1.34 -9.25 8.81
C LEU A 51 2.10 -8.00 8.32
N GLN A 52 1.46 -6.84 8.37
CA GLN A 52 2.09 -5.56 8.04
C GLN A 52 3.36 -5.33 8.86
N ALA A 53 3.30 -5.51 10.19
CA ALA A 53 4.45 -5.31 11.06
C ALA A 53 5.62 -6.25 10.73
N ARG A 54 5.33 -7.49 10.35
CA ARG A 54 6.35 -8.45 9.91
C ARG A 54 6.97 -8.08 8.56
N LEU A 55 6.16 -7.68 7.59
CA LEU A 55 6.62 -7.28 6.27
C LEU A 55 7.43 -5.98 6.32
N GLN A 56 7.05 -5.04 7.17
CA GLN A 56 7.69 -3.72 7.26
C GLN A 56 9.17 -3.79 7.61
N GLN A 57 9.60 -4.84 8.33
CA GLN A 57 11.02 -5.04 8.65
C GLN A 57 11.87 -5.29 7.39
N TYR A 58 11.31 -5.96 6.40
CA TYR A 58 11.96 -6.22 5.11
C TYR A 58 11.86 -5.00 4.19
N VAL A 59 10.64 -4.50 4.02
CA VAL A 59 10.34 -3.38 3.13
C VAL A 59 11.16 -2.13 3.47
N ASN A 60 11.32 -1.81 4.76
CA ASN A 60 12.08 -0.64 5.19
C ASN A 60 13.58 -0.70 4.84
N ARG A 61 14.13 -1.88 4.58
CA ARG A 61 15.53 -2.04 4.18
C ARG A 61 15.74 -1.79 2.69
N GLU A 62 14.74 -2.16 1.90
CA GLU A 62 14.84 -2.15 0.43
C GLU A 62 14.31 -0.86 -0.19
N LEU A 63 13.41 -0.15 0.52
CA LEU A 63 12.88 1.11 0.01
C LEU A 63 13.95 2.21 0.03
N PRO A 64 14.18 2.90 -1.09
CA PRO A 64 15.11 4.01 -1.16
C PRO A 64 14.67 5.16 -0.24
N ASP A 65 15.64 5.96 0.22
CA ASP A 65 15.37 7.08 1.14
C ASP A 65 14.49 8.18 0.57
N VAL A 66 14.42 8.29 -0.74
CA VAL A 66 13.55 9.23 -1.44
C VAL A 66 12.06 8.86 -1.35
N GLU A 67 11.76 7.57 -1.09
CA GLU A 67 10.38 7.09 -0.93
C GLU A 67 9.83 7.54 0.43
N ALA A 68 8.80 8.36 0.39
CA ALA A 68 8.16 8.91 1.59
C ALA A 68 6.79 8.30 1.89
N GLY A 69 6.16 7.69 0.89
CA GLY A 69 4.82 7.13 1.02
C GLY A 69 4.74 5.99 2.03
N PHE A 70 3.76 6.04 2.93
CA PHE A 70 3.48 5.01 3.94
C PHE A 70 4.64 4.67 4.89
N ARG A 71 5.67 5.53 4.99
CA ARG A 71 6.81 5.35 5.90
C ARG A 71 6.58 6.07 7.23
N LYS A 72 6.93 5.39 8.33
CA LYS A 72 6.89 6.00 9.67
C LYS A 72 7.92 7.13 9.76
N GLY A 73 7.49 8.29 10.26
CA GLY A 73 8.36 9.46 10.42
C GLY A 73 8.60 10.26 9.12
N ARG A 74 7.88 9.94 8.04
CA ARG A 74 7.85 10.72 6.80
C ARG A 74 6.47 11.34 6.63
N GLU A 75 6.37 12.64 6.83
CA GLU A 75 5.10 13.36 6.75
C GLU A 75 4.98 14.13 5.44
N THR A 76 3.74 14.42 5.04
CA THR A 76 3.46 15.26 3.86
C THR A 76 4.10 16.65 4.00
N ARG A 77 4.18 17.18 5.23
CA ARG A 77 4.83 18.47 5.51
C ARG A 77 6.31 18.46 5.15
N ASP A 78 7.02 17.37 5.43
CA ASP A 78 8.44 17.23 5.10
C ASP A 78 8.63 17.23 3.57
N GLN A 79 7.73 16.58 2.83
CA GLN A 79 7.80 16.55 1.36
C GLN A 79 7.49 17.92 0.75
N ILE A 80 6.56 18.66 1.33
CA ILE A 80 6.29 20.05 0.93
C ILE A 80 7.52 20.91 1.20
N ALA A 81 8.14 20.79 2.37
CA ALA A 81 9.36 21.51 2.72
C ALA A 81 10.52 21.20 1.77
N ASN A 82 10.68 19.93 1.37
CA ASN A 82 11.69 19.52 0.39
C ASN A 82 11.47 20.22 -0.98
N ILE A 83 10.22 20.28 -1.45
CA ILE A 83 9.88 20.99 -2.70
C ILE A 83 10.22 22.48 -2.57
N TRP A 84 9.85 23.12 -1.47
CA TRP A 84 10.18 24.53 -1.21
C TRP A 84 11.67 24.75 -1.20
N TRP A 85 12.42 23.90 -0.53
CA TRP A 85 13.88 23.98 -0.49
C TRP A 85 14.51 23.84 -1.89
N ILE A 86 14.04 22.91 -2.72
CA ILE A 86 14.49 22.78 -4.11
C ILE A 86 14.19 24.04 -4.91
N MET A 87 13.00 24.63 -4.75
CA MET A 87 12.62 25.87 -5.43
C MET A 87 13.52 27.03 -5.02
N GLU A 88 13.83 27.19 -3.75
CA GLU A 88 14.74 28.21 -3.26
C GLU A 88 16.15 28.04 -3.82
N LYS A 89 16.66 26.80 -3.81
CA LYS A 89 18.00 26.51 -4.36
C LYS A 89 18.07 26.78 -5.86
N THR A 90 17.07 26.38 -6.62
CA THR A 90 17.06 26.67 -8.07
C THR A 90 16.99 28.16 -8.36
N ARG A 91 16.27 28.94 -7.53
CA ARG A 91 16.22 30.40 -7.63
C ARG A 91 17.57 31.03 -7.29
N GLU A 92 18.23 30.57 -6.24
CA GLU A 92 19.57 31.03 -5.84
C GLU A 92 20.60 30.83 -6.97
N PHE A 93 20.55 29.68 -7.64
CA PHE A 93 21.44 29.36 -8.76
C PHE A 93 20.93 29.81 -10.14
N GLN A 94 19.83 30.56 -10.19
CA GLN A 94 19.17 31.03 -11.43
C GLN A 94 18.93 29.93 -12.46
N LYS A 95 18.56 28.72 -11.99
CA LYS A 95 18.27 27.57 -12.84
C LYS A 95 16.77 27.34 -12.94
N ASN A 96 16.29 27.02 -14.14
CA ASN A 96 14.92 26.62 -14.33
C ASN A 96 14.70 25.20 -13.78
N ILE A 97 13.56 25.00 -13.10
CA ILE A 97 13.11 23.69 -12.65
C ILE A 97 11.69 23.45 -13.18
N TYR A 98 11.42 22.20 -13.52
CA TYR A 98 10.10 21.76 -13.99
C TYR A 98 9.62 20.64 -13.07
N PHE A 99 8.39 20.75 -12.56
CA PHE A 99 7.77 19.72 -11.75
C PHE A 99 6.68 19.00 -12.56
N CYS A 100 6.66 17.69 -12.47
CA CYS A 100 5.56 16.88 -12.99
C CYS A 100 4.95 16.09 -11.82
N PHE A 101 3.65 16.26 -11.60
CA PHE A 101 2.90 15.53 -10.57
C PHE A 101 2.04 14.47 -11.24
N ILE A 102 2.20 13.22 -10.80
CA ILE A 102 1.45 12.08 -11.33
C ILE A 102 0.54 11.55 -10.23
N ASP A 103 -0.76 11.62 -10.45
CA ASP A 103 -1.77 11.07 -9.54
C ASP A 103 -2.52 9.91 -10.21
N TYR A 104 -2.40 8.72 -9.62
CA TYR A 104 -3.07 7.53 -10.13
C TYR A 104 -4.52 7.46 -9.63
N ALA A 105 -5.47 7.35 -10.53
CA ALA A 105 -6.90 7.30 -10.20
C ALA A 105 -7.27 6.11 -9.30
N LYS A 106 -6.65 4.95 -9.52
CA LYS A 106 -6.90 3.68 -8.83
C LYS A 106 -5.60 2.88 -8.68
N ALA A 107 -4.60 3.45 -7.98
CA ALA A 107 -3.27 2.86 -7.88
C ALA A 107 -3.30 1.41 -7.36
N PHE A 108 -4.08 1.12 -6.31
CA PHE A 108 -4.14 -0.21 -5.70
C PHE A 108 -4.90 -1.24 -6.55
N ASP A 109 -5.87 -0.80 -7.36
CA ASP A 109 -6.66 -1.69 -8.22
C ASP A 109 -5.89 -2.10 -9.49
N CYS A 110 -4.79 -1.39 -9.80
CA CYS A 110 -3.98 -1.62 -11.00
C CYS A 110 -2.68 -2.39 -10.73
N VAL A 111 -2.51 -2.95 -9.53
CA VAL A 111 -1.30 -3.70 -9.18
C VAL A 111 -1.28 -5.06 -9.87
N ASP A 112 -0.23 -5.34 -10.64
CA ASP A 112 0.03 -6.69 -11.18
C ASP A 112 0.55 -7.59 -10.04
N HIS A 113 -0.29 -8.53 -9.61
CA HIS A 113 0.05 -9.44 -8.53
C HIS A 113 1.26 -10.32 -8.86
N ASN A 114 1.44 -10.74 -10.12
CA ASN A 114 2.61 -11.57 -10.48
C ASN A 114 3.91 -10.79 -10.32
N GLN A 115 3.92 -9.53 -10.71
CA GLN A 115 5.07 -8.65 -10.48
C GLN A 115 5.29 -8.39 -8.99
N LEU A 116 4.21 -8.17 -8.24
CA LEU A 116 4.28 -8.00 -6.78
C LEU A 116 4.99 -9.18 -6.12
N TRP A 117 4.63 -10.43 -6.48
CA TRP A 117 5.25 -11.62 -5.90
C TRP A 117 6.74 -11.74 -6.23
N LYS A 118 7.15 -11.33 -7.42
CA LYS A 118 8.57 -11.30 -7.79
C LYS A 118 9.34 -10.30 -6.95
N ILE A 119 8.83 -9.07 -6.85
CA ILE A 119 9.45 -8.01 -6.06
C ILE A 119 9.58 -8.42 -4.59
N LEU A 120 8.52 -8.98 -3.98
CA LEU A 120 8.58 -9.44 -2.59
C LEU A 120 9.66 -10.52 -2.38
N LYS A 121 9.85 -11.40 -3.35
CA LYS A 121 10.92 -12.41 -3.32
C LYS A 121 12.30 -11.78 -3.47
N GLU A 122 12.47 -10.82 -4.37
CA GLU A 122 13.72 -10.07 -4.56
C GLU A 122 14.10 -9.27 -3.32
N MET A 123 13.13 -8.72 -2.59
CA MET A 123 13.31 -8.07 -1.29
C MET A 123 13.67 -9.03 -0.16
N GLY A 124 13.81 -10.33 -0.42
CA GLY A 124 14.17 -11.33 0.59
C GLY A 124 13.05 -11.62 1.60
N ILE A 125 11.80 -11.35 1.25
CA ILE A 125 10.67 -11.70 2.11
C ILE A 125 10.51 -13.23 2.14
N PRO A 126 10.44 -13.84 3.33
CA PRO A 126 10.33 -15.30 3.46
C PRO A 126 9.12 -15.88 2.74
N ASP A 127 9.30 -17.05 2.14
CA ASP A 127 8.27 -17.72 1.32
C ASP A 127 6.96 -17.97 2.08
N HIS A 128 7.01 -18.23 3.38
CA HIS A 128 5.80 -18.43 4.19
C HIS A 128 4.94 -17.16 4.29
N LEU A 129 5.56 -15.96 4.35
CA LEU A 129 4.82 -14.69 4.35
C LEU A 129 4.26 -14.37 2.96
N THR A 130 5.03 -14.64 1.91
CA THR A 130 4.57 -14.47 0.52
C THR A 130 3.42 -15.44 0.20
N CYS A 131 3.50 -16.68 0.67
CA CYS A 131 2.43 -17.66 0.52
C CYS A 131 1.15 -17.21 1.23
N LEU A 132 1.27 -16.71 2.47
CA LEU A 132 0.13 -16.19 3.22
C LEU A 132 -0.51 -14.99 2.50
N LEU A 133 0.29 -14.07 1.96
CA LEU A 133 -0.22 -12.96 1.15
C LEU A 133 -0.96 -13.47 -0.09
N ARG A 134 -0.39 -14.43 -0.82
CA ARG A 134 -1.06 -15.02 -1.99
C ARG A 134 -2.40 -15.63 -1.65
N THR A 135 -2.52 -16.31 -0.50
CA THR A 135 -3.78 -16.88 -0.05
C THR A 135 -4.83 -15.79 0.24
N LEU A 136 -4.40 -14.61 0.71
CA LEU A 136 -5.31 -13.47 0.93
C LEU A 136 -5.80 -12.80 -0.35
N TYR A 137 -5.06 -12.98 -1.45
CA TYR A 137 -5.39 -12.44 -2.79
C TYR A 137 -5.91 -13.53 -3.75
N ALA A 138 -6.04 -14.78 -3.30
CA ALA A 138 -6.68 -15.83 -4.06
C ALA A 138 -8.19 -15.71 -3.87
N ASP A 139 -8.92 -15.50 -4.97
CA ASP A 139 -10.39 -15.59 -5.02
C ASP A 139 -10.83 -17.05 -4.96
#